data_0381fdf5a0c2b09f1dcdcaa971846377
#
_entry.id   0381fdf5a0c2b09f1dcdcaa971846377
#
_cell.length_a   1.000
_cell.length_b   1.000
_cell.length_c   1.000
_cell.angle_alpha   90.00
_cell.angle_beta   90.00
_cell.angle_gamma   90.00
#
_symmetry.space_group_name_H-M   'P 1'
#
loop_
_entity.id
_entity.type
_entity.pdbx_description
1 polymer ?
#
loop_
_entity_poly.entity_id
_entity_poly.type
_entity_poly.pdbx_seq_one_letter_code
_entity_poly.pdbx_strand_id
1 'polypeptide(L)'
;MTMMRTWLSYLLFLVSGLCAQSVTGVPVTSGSDGGMWPFEQLPKAAVKERHGFEITDAWADHVRLASLRVSTGGSASFVSSKGLVLTNHHVALELVNNLSSQDLDLTTHGFYAQRLEDELPCPGASLDQLLHMEDVTEQVSLAMKDASSPEDANRKKQAAIAALSKERSEKSGHKVDIVSLYGGGKFMAYTYKVFSDVRLVFAPEMRVAYYGGDYDNFTYPRYCLDMAFLRAYENGQPVDSSAHFLKWSPVGPAEGDLVFVSGNPGSTARLWPIARLAHERDSYTPGVIELLRTRESALSAFASLGDAERIQVLDELFGVRNSMKAFQGHLGGLLDDSIWQRKVDEEEAFRKAAAGDADVEAAFQVYERTRVARDAAFPNLIFARLDGDLGNLALQVVRLGRALEMPEDQRPPAYRGEALKSLIARLSSGQAIDPRLAEHRLRANYESAQKVLRNDHPYVKAALQTGKSAAESAKAAIAQTVLLRPAGLKALLESGGSAIQSSTDPILTVARIADPLRTEASGRWQAAEAEEAEAGAVLAQARFRIYGSSLYPDATFT
;
A
#
# COMPACT_ATOMS: atom_id res chain seq x y z
N MET A 1 45.28 8.86 14.37
CA MET A 1 44.16 7.92 14.46
C MET A 1 43.34 8.13 15.76
N THR A 2 43.05 9.37 16.14
CA THR A 2 42.36 9.65 17.44
C THR A 2 41.40 10.87 17.35
N MET A 3 40.94 11.24 16.13
CA MET A 3 40.06 12.41 15.92
C MET A 3 38.75 12.08 15.22
N MET A 4 38.41 10.80 15.01
CA MET A 4 37.21 10.41 14.26
C MET A 4 36.14 9.72 15.13
N ARG A 5 36.37 9.62 16.46
CA ARG A 5 35.41 9.03 17.42
C ARG A 5 34.56 10.04 18.20
N THR A 6 34.86 11.32 18.12
CA THR A 6 34.20 12.35 18.93
C THR A 6 33.02 13.04 18.25
N TRP A 7 32.83 12.86 16.94
CA TRP A 7 31.72 13.49 16.20
C TRP A 7 30.45 12.63 16.12
N LEU A 8 30.54 11.33 16.35
CA LEU A 8 29.36 10.46 16.37
C LEU A 8 28.60 10.54 17.70
N SER A 9 29.28 10.91 18.78
CA SER A 9 28.64 11.06 20.11
C SER A 9 27.88 12.38 20.28
N TYR A 10 28.18 13.41 19.51
CA TYR A 10 27.47 14.68 19.58
C TYR A 10 26.20 14.75 18.71
N LEU A 11 26.05 13.89 17.71
CA LEU A 11 24.82 13.80 16.94
C LEU A 11 23.71 12.98 17.64
N LEU A 12 24.08 12.12 18.57
CA LEU A 12 23.12 11.34 19.37
C LEU A 12 22.52 12.14 20.55
N PHE A 13 23.16 13.26 20.96
CA PHE A 13 22.69 14.07 22.10
C PHE A 13 21.80 15.26 21.71
N LEU A 14 21.68 15.58 20.42
CA LEU A 14 20.83 16.70 19.94
C LEU A 14 19.46 16.26 19.40
N VAL A 15 19.17 14.96 19.35
CA VAL A 15 17.86 14.39 19.03
C VAL A 15 17.05 14.02 20.28
N SER A 16 17.67 13.99 21.44
CA SER A 16 17.02 13.59 22.71
C SER A 16 16.33 14.74 23.46
N GLY A 17 16.16 15.91 22.84
CA GLY A 17 15.63 17.10 23.52
C GLY A 17 14.26 17.61 23.06
N LEU A 18 13.64 17.02 22.05
CA LEU A 18 12.30 17.46 21.61
C LEU A 18 11.47 16.23 21.16
N CYS A 19 10.54 15.88 21.99
CA CYS A 19 9.47 14.87 21.87
C CYS A 19 9.63 13.62 22.72
N ALA A 20 9.88 13.81 24.01
CA ALA A 20 9.43 12.83 24.99
C ALA A 20 8.34 13.46 25.86
N GLN A 21 7.21 13.83 25.26
CA GLN A 21 5.96 13.59 25.96
C GLN A 21 5.64 12.14 25.71
N SER A 22 6.06 11.30 26.64
CA SER A 22 5.58 9.95 26.81
C SER A 22 4.04 10.03 26.81
N VAL A 23 3.42 9.68 25.70
CA VAL A 23 2.12 9.04 25.80
C VAL A 23 2.40 7.86 26.74
N THR A 24 1.92 7.95 27.95
CA THR A 24 1.94 6.83 28.89
C THR A 24 1.21 5.71 28.18
N GLY A 25 1.99 4.84 27.56
CA GLY A 25 1.47 3.66 26.92
C GLY A 25 0.72 2.89 27.99
N VAL A 26 -0.55 2.63 27.75
CA VAL A 26 -1.28 1.60 28.46
C VAL A 26 -0.35 0.37 28.41
N PRO A 27 0.04 -0.22 29.56
CA PRO A 27 0.91 -1.38 29.54
C PRO A 27 0.23 -2.43 28.67
N VAL A 28 0.86 -2.84 27.58
CA VAL A 28 0.43 -4.01 26.82
C VAL A 28 0.73 -5.20 27.71
N THR A 29 -0.23 -5.53 28.57
CA THR A 29 -0.17 -6.72 29.42
C THR A 29 -0.10 -7.96 28.51
N SER A 30 0.58 -8.97 28.95
CA SER A 30 0.59 -10.31 28.38
C SER A 30 -0.87 -10.80 28.22
N GLY A 31 -1.46 -10.64 27.04
CA GLY A 31 -2.89 -10.85 26.82
C GLY A 31 -3.53 -9.68 26.07
N SER A 32 -2.80 -9.05 25.14
CA SER A 32 -3.32 -8.01 24.24
C SER A 32 -4.58 -8.50 23.52
N ASP A 33 -5.67 -7.69 23.53
CA ASP A 33 -6.87 -7.91 22.73
C ASP A 33 -6.64 -7.54 21.26
N GLY A 34 -5.43 -7.06 20.93
CA GLY A 34 -5.04 -6.70 19.57
C GLY A 34 -4.99 -7.89 18.64
N GLY A 35 -5.32 -7.65 17.37
CA GLY A 35 -5.26 -8.64 16.31
C GLY A 35 -6.27 -8.36 15.21
N MET A 36 -6.04 -8.96 14.04
CA MET A 36 -6.97 -8.94 12.91
C MET A 36 -7.70 -10.28 12.86
N TRP A 37 -8.84 -10.34 13.52
CA TRP A 37 -9.64 -11.56 13.63
C TRP A 37 -10.65 -11.64 12.48
N PRO A 38 -10.58 -12.64 11.59
CA PRO A 38 -11.65 -12.87 10.63
C PRO A 38 -12.94 -13.33 11.35
N PHE A 39 -14.09 -13.05 10.76
CA PHE A 39 -15.39 -13.34 11.38
C PHE A 39 -15.58 -14.83 11.69
N GLU A 40 -14.99 -15.73 10.93
CA GLU A 40 -15.03 -17.18 11.17
C GLU A 40 -14.11 -17.64 12.31
N GLN A 41 -13.24 -16.78 12.84
CA GLN A 41 -12.25 -17.12 13.88
C GLN A 41 -12.19 -16.07 14.99
N LEU A 42 -13.33 -15.51 15.40
CA LEU A 42 -13.37 -14.55 16.48
C LEU A 42 -12.91 -15.16 17.82
N PRO A 43 -12.18 -14.44 18.67
CA PRO A 43 -11.60 -14.94 19.93
C PRO A 43 -12.65 -14.99 21.04
N LYS A 44 -13.73 -15.73 20.82
CA LYS A 44 -14.93 -15.76 21.70
C LYS A 44 -14.61 -16.08 23.16
N ALA A 45 -13.78 -17.10 23.39
CA ALA A 45 -13.41 -17.52 24.75
C ALA A 45 -12.58 -16.46 25.48
N ALA A 46 -11.57 -15.88 24.79
CA ALA A 46 -10.70 -14.88 25.39
C ALA A 46 -11.44 -13.58 25.72
N VAL A 47 -12.35 -13.14 24.84
CA VAL A 47 -13.18 -11.95 25.08
C VAL A 47 -14.13 -12.17 26.26
N LYS A 48 -14.75 -13.36 26.34
CA LYS A 48 -15.64 -13.70 27.45
C LYS A 48 -14.88 -13.76 28.78
N GLU A 49 -13.69 -14.37 28.79
CA GLU A 49 -12.87 -14.48 29.99
C GLU A 49 -12.38 -13.13 30.50
N ARG A 50 -11.89 -12.27 29.59
CA ARG A 50 -11.27 -10.98 29.99
C ARG A 50 -12.28 -9.87 30.25
N HIS A 51 -13.34 -9.82 29.45
CA HIS A 51 -14.29 -8.69 29.42
C HIS A 51 -15.71 -9.08 29.83
N GLY A 52 -15.99 -10.37 30.08
CA GLY A 52 -17.33 -10.84 30.39
C GLY A 52 -18.32 -10.74 29.23
N PHE A 53 -17.85 -10.35 28.01
CA PHE A 53 -18.70 -10.19 26.85
C PHE A 53 -18.76 -11.48 26.04
N GLU A 54 -19.98 -11.95 25.75
CA GLU A 54 -20.19 -13.14 24.96
C GLU A 54 -20.44 -12.81 23.49
N ILE A 55 -19.45 -13.11 22.64
CA ILE A 55 -19.60 -13.01 21.19
C ILE A 55 -20.45 -14.20 20.71
N THR A 56 -21.75 -13.99 20.53
CA THR A 56 -22.65 -14.99 19.93
C THR A 56 -22.52 -15.00 18.42
N ASP A 57 -22.95 -16.11 17.77
CA ASP A 57 -22.98 -16.18 16.30
C ASP A 57 -23.93 -15.13 15.72
N ALA A 58 -25.08 -14.90 16.35
CA ALA A 58 -26.03 -13.87 15.95
C ALA A 58 -25.43 -12.45 16.01
N TRP A 59 -24.64 -12.15 17.04
CA TRP A 59 -23.92 -10.88 17.14
C TRP A 59 -22.85 -10.75 16.04
N ALA A 60 -22.06 -11.80 15.82
CA ALA A 60 -21.03 -11.81 14.78
C ALA A 60 -21.62 -11.64 13.38
N ASP A 61 -22.71 -12.35 13.07
CA ASP A 61 -23.45 -12.21 11.82
C ASP A 61 -24.05 -10.81 11.66
N HIS A 62 -24.62 -10.24 12.73
CA HIS A 62 -25.15 -8.88 12.70
C HIS A 62 -24.07 -7.85 12.33
N VAL A 63 -22.90 -7.92 12.98
CA VAL A 63 -21.77 -7.01 12.70
C VAL A 63 -21.23 -7.24 11.29
N ARG A 64 -21.03 -8.49 10.87
CA ARG A 64 -20.55 -8.85 9.53
C ARG A 64 -21.47 -8.32 8.43
N LEU A 65 -22.79 -8.53 8.58
CA LEU A 65 -23.79 -8.11 7.59
C LEU A 65 -24.08 -6.61 7.63
N ALA A 66 -23.75 -5.93 8.73
CA ALA A 66 -23.77 -4.47 8.79
C ALA A 66 -22.51 -3.84 8.17
N SER A 67 -21.40 -4.59 8.05
CA SER A 67 -20.13 -4.10 7.52
C SER A 67 -20.04 -4.24 6.01
N LEU A 68 -19.39 -3.28 5.34
CA LEU A 68 -19.28 -3.19 3.89
C LEU A 68 -17.85 -2.88 3.48
N ARG A 69 -17.46 -3.34 2.28
CA ARG A 69 -16.23 -2.93 1.60
C ARG A 69 -16.59 -1.94 0.49
N VAL A 70 -15.88 -0.83 0.41
CA VAL A 70 -16.08 0.19 -0.64
C VAL A 70 -15.17 -0.13 -1.83
N SER A 71 -15.65 0.05 -3.06
CA SER A 71 -14.88 -0.23 -4.29
C SER A 71 -13.62 0.62 -4.46
N THR A 72 -13.57 1.81 -3.87
CA THR A 72 -12.38 2.68 -3.82
C THR A 72 -11.32 2.19 -2.83
N GLY A 73 -11.62 1.14 -2.06
CA GLY A 73 -10.84 0.64 -0.94
C GLY A 73 -11.33 1.22 0.39
N GLY A 74 -11.16 0.46 1.45
CA GLY A 74 -11.59 0.86 2.79
C GLY A 74 -12.91 0.24 3.22
N SER A 75 -13.32 0.60 4.42
CA SER A 75 -14.44 0.01 5.15
C SER A 75 -15.60 0.99 5.27
N ALA A 76 -16.79 0.43 5.33
CA ALA A 76 -18.03 1.17 5.58
C ALA A 76 -19.01 0.31 6.40
N SER A 77 -20.11 0.92 6.86
CA SER A 77 -21.14 0.19 7.59
C SER A 77 -22.52 0.78 7.32
N PHE A 78 -23.53 -0.07 7.24
CA PHE A 78 -24.91 0.38 7.35
C PHE A 78 -25.16 0.96 8.74
N VAL A 79 -25.72 2.17 8.79
CA VAL A 79 -26.00 2.90 10.04
C VAL A 79 -27.46 3.34 10.16
N SER A 80 -28.32 2.87 9.28
CA SER A 80 -29.77 3.03 9.37
C SER A 80 -30.49 1.85 8.75
N SER A 81 -31.79 1.72 9.01
CA SER A 81 -32.65 0.70 8.39
C SER A 81 -32.92 0.93 6.89
N LYS A 82 -32.51 2.07 6.32
CA LYS A 82 -32.80 2.49 4.94
C LYS A 82 -31.51 2.69 4.15
N GLY A 83 -30.59 1.75 4.23
CA GLY A 83 -29.39 1.70 3.38
C GLY A 83 -28.41 2.85 3.55
N LEU A 84 -28.52 3.69 4.61
CA LEU A 84 -27.53 4.74 4.88
C LEU A 84 -26.23 4.09 5.34
N VAL A 85 -25.12 4.53 4.74
CA VAL A 85 -23.78 3.96 4.92
C VAL A 85 -22.84 5.04 5.44
N LEU A 86 -22.12 4.74 6.53
CA LEU A 86 -21.04 5.57 7.05
C LEU A 86 -19.71 5.02 6.53
N THR A 87 -18.84 5.93 6.04
CA THR A 87 -17.44 5.66 5.70
C THR A 87 -16.56 6.87 6.03
N ASN A 88 -15.26 6.79 5.79
CA ASN A 88 -14.37 7.95 5.92
C ASN A 88 -14.49 8.90 4.72
N HIS A 89 -14.26 10.19 4.96
CA HIS A 89 -14.20 11.16 3.87
C HIS A 89 -13.11 10.81 2.86
N HIS A 90 -11.89 10.47 3.32
CA HIS A 90 -10.79 10.11 2.42
C HIS A 90 -11.07 8.85 1.59
N VAL A 91 -11.90 7.90 2.08
CA VAL A 91 -12.38 6.74 1.29
C VAL A 91 -13.37 7.17 0.22
N ALA A 92 -14.24 8.15 0.52
CA ALA A 92 -15.21 8.69 -0.42
C ALA A 92 -14.64 9.78 -1.35
N LEU A 93 -13.42 10.29 -1.09
CA LEU A 93 -12.86 11.48 -1.75
C LEU A 93 -12.80 11.35 -3.28
N GLU A 94 -12.42 10.17 -3.79
CA GLU A 94 -12.43 9.92 -5.23
C GLU A 94 -13.83 10.08 -5.84
N LEU A 95 -14.87 9.59 -5.14
CA LEU A 95 -16.26 9.74 -5.58
C LEU A 95 -16.70 11.21 -5.56
N VAL A 96 -16.33 11.95 -4.51
CA VAL A 96 -16.62 13.39 -4.37
C VAL A 96 -15.92 14.18 -5.49
N ASN A 97 -14.65 13.88 -5.78
CA ASN A 97 -13.89 14.52 -6.85
C ASN A 97 -14.49 14.25 -8.23
N ASN A 98 -14.93 13.00 -8.49
CA ASN A 98 -15.56 12.63 -9.76
C ASN A 98 -16.93 13.30 -9.99
N LEU A 99 -17.60 13.70 -8.92
CA LEU A 99 -18.87 14.45 -8.95
C LEU A 99 -18.67 15.96 -8.99
N SER A 100 -17.46 16.46 -8.65
CA SER A 100 -17.14 17.88 -8.62
C SER A 100 -16.94 18.44 -10.05
N SER A 101 -17.36 19.68 -10.23
CA SER A 101 -17.14 20.46 -11.47
C SER A 101 -16.83 21.91 -11.11
N GLN A 102 -16.52 22.76 -12.12
CA GLN A 102 -16.30 24.20 -11.88
C GLN A 102 -17.53 24.90 -11.30
N ASP A 103 -18.73 24.43 -11.66
CA ASP A 103 -19.99 25.02 -11.18
C ASP A 103 -20.49 24.34 -9.89
N LEU A 104 -19.95 23.18 -9.54
CA LEU A 104 -20.33 22.38 -8.37
C LEU A 104 -19.07 21.79 -7.70
N ASP A 105 -18.33 22.61 -6.99
CA ASP A 105 -17.12 22.21 -6.28
C ASP A 105 -17.45 21.59 -4.91
N LEU A 106 -17.77 20.28 -4.95
CA LEU A 106 -18.11 19.51 -3.74
C LEU A 106 -16.91 19.28 -2.83
N THR A 107 -15.70 19.26 -3.37
CA THR A 107 -14.47 19.05 -2.60
C THR A 107 -14.20 20.24 -1.69
N THR A 108 -14.35 21.47 -2.20
CA THR A 108 -14.12 22.69 -1.44
C THR A 108 -15.27 23.04 -0.51
N HIS A 109 -16.53 22.84 -0.95
CA HIS A 109 -17.70 23.33 -0.24
C HIS A 109 -18.48 22.26 0.53
N GLY A 110 -18.09 20.99 0.35
CA GLY A 110 -18.84 19.86 0.88
C GLY A 110 -20.16 19.62 0.16
N PHE A 111 -20.89 18.62 0.60
CA PHE A 111 -22.20 18.25 0.08
C PHE A 111 -23.13 17.76 1.18
N TYR A 112 -24.40 18.10 1.10
CA TYR A 112 -25.45 17.56 1.96
C TYR A 112 -26.77 17.45 1.22
N ALA A 113 -27.23 16.22 0.99
CA ALA A 113 -28.57 15.93 0.46
C ALA A 113 -29.61 16.10 1.56
N GLN A 114 -30.55 17.01 1.37
CA GLN A 114 -31.65 17.22 2.34
C GLN A 114 -32.76 16.18 2.19
N ARG A 115 -32.92 15.62 0.98
CA ARG A 115 -33.95 14.65 0.62
C ARG A 115 -33.32 13.53 -0.22
N LEU A 116 -34.02 12.39 -0.34
CA LEU A 116 -33.53 11.25 -1.14
C LEU A 116 -33.31 11.60 -2.63
N GLU A 117 -34.15 12.48 -3.17
CA GLU A 117 -34.02 12.94 -4.56
C GLU A 117 -32.82 13.86 -4.81
N ASP A 118 -32.26 14.42 -3.74
CA ASP A 118 -31.08 15.29 -3.82
C ASP A 118 -29.76 14.48 -3.77
N GLU A 119 -29.83 13.16 -3.45
CA GLU A 119 -28.65 12.31 -3.36
C GLU A 119 -28.01 12.08 -4.73
N LEU A 120 -26.69 12.28 -4.82
CA LEU A 120 -25.95 12.24 -6.10
C LEU A 120 -25.47 10.82 -6.42
N PRO A 121 -25.88 10.22 -7.55
CA PRO A 121 -25.34 8.94 -7.99
C PRO A 121 -23.83 8.99 -8.18
N CYS A 122 -23.11 7.97 -7.69
CA CYS A 122 -21.66 7.81 -7.82
C CYS A 122 -21.35 6.74 -8.88
N PRO A 123 -21.18 7.11 -10.16
CA PRO A 123 -20.95 6.13 -11.22
C PRO A 123 -19.69 5.30 -10.97
N GLY A 124 -19.79 3.98 -11.12
CA GLY A 124 -18.68 3.05 -10.92
C GLY A 124 -18.40 2.69 -9.45
N ALA A 125 -19.05 3.34 -8.49
CA ALA A 125 -18.97 2.94 -7.08
C ALA A 125 -19.74 1.65 -6.81
N SER A 126 -19.24 0.82 -5.91
CA SER A 126 -19.95 -0.31 -5.36
C SER A 126 -19.66 -0.52 -3.88
N LEU A 127 -20.58 -1.20 -3.22
CA LEU A 127 -20.46 -1.63 -1.83
C LEU A 127 -20.64 -3.16 -1.77
N ASP A 128 -19.66 -3.85 -1.22
CA ASP A 128 -19.66 -5.31 -1.10
C ASP A 128 -20.03 -5.71 0.34
N GLN A 129 -21.12 -6.47 0.51
CA GLN A 129 -21.56 -7.05 1.78
C GLN A 129 -21.16 -8.52 1.83
N LEU A 130 -20.37 -8.94 2.83
CA LEU A 130 -19.94 -10.32 3.00
C LEU A 130 -21.09 -11.20 3.49
N LEU A 131 -21.62 -12.08 2.61
CA LEU A 131 -22.74 -12.97 2.92
C LEU A 131 -22.31 -14.31 3.51
N HIS A 132 -21.27 -14.93 2.92
CA HIS A 132 -20.86 -16.28 3.26
C HIS A 132 -19.35 -16.46 3.18
N MET A 133 -18.82 -17.37 3.99
CA MET A 133 -17.40 -17.71 4.08
C MET A 133 -17.26 -19.23 4.03
N GLU A 134 -16.42 -19.76 3.12
CA GLU A 134 -16.17 -21.19 2.92
C GLU A 134 -14.66 -21.44 2.93
N ASP A 135 -14.19 -22.43 3.70
CA ASP A 135 -12.80 -22.86 3.68
C ASP A 135 -12.54 -23.71 2.43
N VAL A 136 -11.67 -23.24 1.56
CA VAL A 136 -11.27 -23.90 0.32
C VAL A 136 -9.77 -24.26 0.29
N THR A 137 -9.14 -24.29 1.47
CA THR A 137 -7.70 -24.54 1.62
C THR A 137 -7.30 -25.87 1.00
N GLU A 138 -8.07 -26.93 1.22
CA GLU A 138 -7.77 -28.25 0.68
C GLU A 138 -7.79 -28.26 -0.85
N GLN A 139 -8.79 -27.63 -1.47
CA GLN A 139 -8.92 -27.56 -2.92
C GLN A 139 -7.75 -26.83 -3.58
N VAL A 140 -7.32 -25.68 -3.00
CA VAL A 140 -6.18 -24.93 -3.49
C VAL A 140 -4.87 -25.71 -3.27
N SER A 141 -4.71 -26.35 -2.10
CA SER A 141 -3.51 -27.14 -1.77
C SER A 141 -3.35 -28.37 -2.67
N LEU A 142 -4.44 -29.08 -2.96
CA LEU A 142 -4.44 -30.21 -3.89
C LEU A 142 -4.02 -29.82 -5.30
N ALA A 143 -4.40 -28.64 -5.77
CA ALA A 143 -4.00 -28.15 -7.10
C ALA A 143 -2.49 -27.93 -7.22
N MET A 144 -1.80 -27.65 -6.12
CA MET A 144 -0.35 -27.42 -6.08
C MET A 144 0.47 -28.70 -5.86
N LYS A 145 -0.15 -29.81 -5.43
CA LYS A 145 0.53 -31.01 -4.93
C LYS A 145 1.59 -31.58 -5.87
N ASP A 146 1.33 -31.52 -7.19
CA ASP A 146 2.21 -32.08 -8.21
C ASP A 146 2.98 -31.00 -8.97
N ALA A 147 3.30 -29.88 -8.31
CA ALA A 147 4.07 -28.81 -8.91
C ALA A 147 5.54 -29.21 -9.06
N SER A 148 6.11 -28.91 -10.23
CA SER A 148 7.49 -29.24 -10.57
C SER A 148 8.51 -28.18 -10.15
N SER A 149 8.06 -26.97 -9.82
CA SER A 149 8.86 -25.85 -9.34
C SER A 149 7.99 -24.86 -8.57
N PRO A 150 8.59 -23.91 -7.80
CA PRO A 150 7.87 -22.82 -7.15
C PRO A 150 7.01 -22.00 -8.10
N GLU A 151 7.50 -21.69 -9.29
CA GLU A 151 6.75 -20.95 -10.32
C GLU A 151 5.56 -21.76 -10.84
N ASP A 152 5.72 -23.07 -10.99
CA ASP A 152 4.63 -24.00 -11.36
C ASP A 152 3.58 -24.06 -10.25
N ALA A 153 4.00 -24.14 -8.99
CA ALA A 153 3.11 -24.13 -7.84
C ALA A 153 2.29 -22.83 -7.79
N ASN A 154 2.92 -21.69 -7.97
CA ASN A 154 2.22 -20.39 -8.00
C ASN A 154 1.25 -20.30 -9.19
N ARG A 155 1.64 -20.76 -10.38
CA ARG A 155 0.75 -20.79 -11.56
C ARG A 155 -0.48 -21.67 -11.30
N LYS A 156 -0.30 -22.86 -10.76
CA LYS A 156 -1.38 -23.79 -10.41
C LYS A 156 -2.29 -23.22 -9.32
N LYS A 157 -1.70 -22.57 -8.30
CA LYS A 157 -2.45 -21.84 -7.27
C LYS A 157 -3.36 -20.79 -7.87
N GLN A 158 -2.82 -19.89 -8.71
CA GLN A 158 -3.63 -18.84 -9.35
C GLN A 158 -4.73 -19.41 -10.25
N ALA A 159 -4.44 -20.47 -10.98
CA ALA A 159 -5.44 -21.15 -11.81
C ALA A 159 -6.57 -21.76 -10.96
N ALA A 160 -6.23 -22.42 -9.84
CA ALA A 160 -7.21 -22.98 -8.90
C ALA A 160 -8.06 -21.88 -8.25
N ILE A 161 -7.45 -20.79 -7.79
CA ILE A 161 -8.16 -19.63 -7.24
C ILE A 161 -9.15 -19.07 -8.25
N ALA A 162 -8.73 -18.84 -9.50
CA ALA A 162 -9.60 -18.31 -10.55
C ALA A 162 -10.76 -19.27 -10.88
N ALA A 163 -10.49 -20.56 -10.96
CA ALA A 163 -11.50 -21.59 -11.23
C ALA A 163 -12.54 -21.67 -10.11
N LEU A 164 -12.09 -21.72 -8.84
CA LEU A 164 -12.97 -21.76 -7.67
C LEU A 164 -13.81 -20.49 -7.54
N SER A 165 -13.20 -19.32 -7.74
CA SER A 165 -13.92 -18.05 -7.73
C SER A 165 -15.04 -18.03 -8.77
N LYS A 166 -14.73 -18.45 -10.01
CA LYS A 166 -15.71 -18.53 -11.10
C LYS A 166 -16.84 -19.52 -10.77
N GLU A 167 -16.50 -20.74 -10.39
CA GLU A 167 -17.47 -21.80 -10.04
C GLU A 167 -18.44 -21.35 -8.94
N ARG A 168 -17.88 -20.78 -7.85
CA ARG A 168 -18.69 -20.32 -6.72
C ARG A 168 -19.55 -19.10 -7.07
N SER A 169 -19.03 -18.19 -7.93
CA SER A 169 -19.80 -17.04 -8.41
C SER A 169 -20.99 -17.50 -9.29
N GLU A 170 -20.77 -18.40 -10.21
CA GLU A 170 -21.84 -18.95 -11.07
C GLU A 170 -22.90 -19.69 -10.25
N LYS A 171 -22.48 -20.47 -9.24
CA LYS A 171 -23.39 -21.23 -8.36
C LYS A 171 -24.21 -20.34 -7.45
N SER A 172 -23.63 -19.30 -6.89
CA SER A 172 -24.29 -18.41 -5.92
C SER A 172 -25.07 -17.27 -6.59
N GLY A 173 -24.73 -16.90 -7.83
CA GLY A 173 -25.21 -15.67 -8.47
C GLY A 173 -24.61 -14.38 -7.84
N HIS A 174 -23.57 -14.52 -7.02
CA HIS A 174 -22.92 -13.44 -6.30
C HIS A 174 -21.43 -13.39 -6.64
N LYS A 175 -20.78 -12.26 -6.34
CA LYS A 175 -19.32 -12.13 -6.44
C LYS A 175 -18.65 -13.03 -5.40
N VAL A 176 -17.65 -13.82 -5.81
CA VAL A 176 -16.84 -14.62 -4.90
C VAL A 176 -15.37 -14.32 -5.10
N ASP A 177 -14.70 -13.90 -4.02
CA ASP A 177 -13.25 -13.71 -3.96
C ASP A 177 -12.62 -14.85 -3.15
N ILE A 178 -11.54 -15.44 -3.66
CA ILE A 178 -10.73 -16.37 -2.87
C ILE A 178 -9.61 -15.59 -2.21
N VAL A 179 -9.66 -15.51 -0.88
CA VAL A 179 -8.74 -14.74 -0.06
C VAL A 179 -7.69 -15.67 0.56
N SER A 180 -6.41 -15.32 0.42
CA SER A 180 -5.31 -15.99 1.09
C SER A 180 -5.10 -15.37 2.47
N LEU A 181 -5.08 -16.17 3.51
CA LEU A 181 -4.89 -15.75 4.89
C LEU A 181 -3.63 -16.42 5.47
N TYR A 182 -3.05 -15.81 6.51
CA TYR A 182 -1.91 -16.34 7.26
C TYR A 182 -0.71 -16.66 6.37
N GLY A 183 -0.40 -15.77 5.41
CA GLY A 183 0.72 -15.96 4.50
C GLY A 183 0.57 -17.17 3.56
N GLY A 184 -0.65 -17.57 3.23
CA GLY A 184 -0.93 -18.73 2.37
C GLY A 184 -1.20 -20.02 3.13
N GLY A 185 -1.28 -19.97 4.45
CA GLY A 185 -1.64 -21.13 5.28
C GLY A 185 -3.13 -21.49 5.22
N LYS A 186 -3.99 -20.57 4.76
CA LYS A 186 -5.43 -20.77 4.63
C LYS A 186 -5.99 -20.04 3.42
N PHE A 187 -7.00 -20.62 2.76
CA PHE A 187 -7.71 -20.01 1.64
C PHE A 187 -9.21 -20.03 1.92
N MET A 188 -9.83 -18.85 1.86
CA MET A 188 -11.27 -18.68 2.13
C MET A 188 -11.98 -18.15 0.89
N ALA A 189 -13.12 -18.76 0.55
CA ALA A 189 -14.03 -18.22 -0.45
C ALA A 189 -15.04 -17.29 0.24
N TYR A 190 -14.94 -16.01 -0.04
CA TYR A 190 -15.83 -14.97 0.48
C TYR A 190 -16.86 -14.58 -0.58
N THR A 191 -18.14 -14.82 -0.28
CA THR A 191 -19.25 -14.51 -1.16
C THR A 191 -19.86 -13.17 -0.78
N TYR A 192 -19.93 -12.25 -1.75
CA TYR A 192 -20.41 -10.88 -1.53
C TYR A 192 -21.68 -10.58 -2.31
N LYS A 193 -22.65 -9.96 -1.66
CA LYS A 193 -23.69 -9.17 -2.34
C LYS A 193 -23.10 -7.82 -2.70
N VAL A 194 -23.22 -7.43 -3.97
CA VAL A 194 -22.70 -6.16 -4.50
C VAL A 194 -23.85 -5.19 -4.73
N PHE A 195 -23.78 -4.03 -4.11
CA PHE A 195 -24.68 -2.91 -4.38
C PHE A 195 -23.96 -1.94 -5.33
N SER A 196 -24.47 -1.77 -6.55
CA SER A 196 -23.87 -0.96 -7.61
C SER A 196 -24.54 0.40 -7.83
N ASP A 197 -25.72 0.65 -7.26
CA ASP A 197 -26.32 1.99 -7.19
C ASP A 197 -25.97 2.57 -5.81
N VAL A 198 -24.90 3.35 -5.78
CA VAL A 198 -24.40 4.03 -4.59
C VAL A 198 -24.52 5.53 -4.81
N ARG A 199 -25.04 6.25 -3.82
CA ARG A 199 -25.23 7.69 -3.90
C ARG A 199 -24.56 8.42 -2.76
N LEU A 200 -24.00 9.60 -3.06
CA LEU A 200 -23.44 10.51 -2.06
C LEU A 200 -24.59 11.21 -1.32
N VAL A 201 -24.56 11.13 0.00
CA VAL A 201 -25.53 11.77 0.90
C VAL A 201 -24.92 12.97 1.61
N PHE A 202 -23.68 12.80 2.09
CA PHE A 202 -22.95 13.85 2.80
C PHE A 202 -21.45 13.66 2.65
N ALA A 203 -20.76 14.75 2.39
CA ALA A 203 -19.31 14.87 2.52
C ALA A 203 -19.01 16.26 3.08
N PRO A 204 -18.23 16.40 4.17
CA PRO A 204 -17.82 17.71 4.65
C PRO A 204 -16.85 18.38 3.68
N GLU A 205 -16.67 19.67 3.81
CA GLU A 205 -15.62 20.40 3.09
C GLU A 205 -14.23 19.84 3.41
N MET A 206 -13.32 19.81 2.42
CA MET A 206 -11.98 19.26 2.56
C MET A 206 -11.19 19.84 3.74
N ARG A 207 -11.41 21.11 4.10
CA ARG A 207 -10.72 21.76 5.22
C ARG A 207 -11.06 21.15 6.57
N VAL A 208 -12.27 20.62 6.75
CA VAL A 208 -12.74 19.96 7.99
C VAL A 208 -12.39 18.49 8.01
N ALA A 209 -12.41 17.86 6.82
CA ALA A 209 -12.10 16.45 6.62
C ALA A 209 -10.62 16.20 6.29
N TYR A 210 -9.76 17.15 6.52
CA TYR A 210 -8.35 17.13 6.17
C TYR A 210 -7.64 15.87 6.67
N TYR A 211 -7.15 15.05 5.75
CA TYR A 211 -6.52 13.78 6.05
C TYR A 211 -5.10 13.70 5.50
N GLY A 212 -4.18 13.20 6.33
CA GLY A 212 -2.83 12.87 5.91
C GLY A 212 -1.80 13.96 6.12
N GLY A 213 -2.19 15.24 5.98
CA GLY A 213 -1.32 16.39 6.25
C GLY A 213 -1.58 17.07 7.59
N ASP A 214 -2.58 16.64 8.33
CA ASP A 214 -3.00 17.16 9.62
C ASP A 214 -1.97 16.86 10.72
N TYR A 215 -1.80 17.81 11.63
CA TYR A 215 -0.79 17.74 12.68
C TYR A 215 -1.04 16.61 13.67
N ASP A 216 -2.31 16.31 13.95
CA ASP A 216 -2.77 15.27 14.86
C ASP A 216 -3.10 13.93 14.16
N ASN A 217 -2.70 13.75 12.89
CA ASN A 217 -2.80 12.45 12.21
C ASN A 217 -2.09 11.34 13.01
N PHE A 218 -2.74 10.18 13.18
CA PHE A 218 -2.32 9.06 14.01
C PHE A 218 -2.13 9.40 15.50
N THR A 219 -2.74 10.46 16.01
CA THR A 219 -2.72 10.81 17.43
C THR A 219 -4.12 10.86 18.02
N TYR A 220 -4.21 10.78 19.35
CA TYR A 220 -5.45 10.94 20.09
C TYR A 220 -5.26 12.04 21.15
N PRO A 221 -6.20 12.98 21.28
CA PRO A 221 -7.38 13.18 20.45
C PRO A 221 -7.04 13.74 19.06
N ARG A 222 -7.93 13.48 18.07
CA ARG A 222 -7.79 13.99 16.71
C ARG A 222 -9.01 14.82 16.32
N TYR A 223 -8.78 16.01 15.78
CA TYR A 223 -9.81 16.98 15.40
C TYR A 223 -9.97 17.03 13.88
N CYS A 224 -10.44 15.92 13.31
CA CYS A 224 -10.68 15.79 11.88
C CYS A 224 -12.05 15.14 11.67
N LEU A 225 -12.92 15.75 10.86
CA LEU A 225 -14.22 15.18 10.49
C LEU A 225 -14.03 14.29 9.24
N ASP A 226 -13.18 13.29 9.36
CA ASP A 226 -12.92 12.31 8.30
C ASP A 226 -14.05 11.29 8.21
N MET A 227 -15.24 11.77 7.83
CA MET A 227 -16.44 10.96 7.63
C MET A 227 -17.24 11.41 6.41
N ALA A 228 -17.92 10.46 5.76
CA ALA A 228 -18.88 10.70 4.71
C ALA A 228 -20.05 9.74 4.83
N PHE A 229 -21.21 10.14 4.32
CA PHE A 229 -22.37 9.26 4.18
C PHE A 229 -22.63 8.97 2.71
N LEU A 230 -22.81 7.69 2.44
CA LEU A 230 -23.32 7.17 1.19
C LEU A 230 -24.70 6.51 1.45
N ARG A 231 -25.41 6.16 0.39
CA ARG A 231 -26.57 5.28 0.49
C ARG A 231 -26.55 4.23 -0.60
N ALA A 232 -26.83 2.99 -0.22
CA ALA A 232 -27.03 1.89 -1.15
C ALA A 232 -28.47 1.89 -1.65
N TYR A 233 -28.65 1.71 -2.95
CA TYR A 233 -29.93 1.58 -3.63
C TYR A 233 -30.03 0.24 -4.36
N GLU A 234 -31.26 -0.26 -4.45
CA GLU A 234 -31.61 -1.45 -5.23
C GLU A 234 -32.99 -1.23 -5.87
N ASN A 235 -33.09 -1.44 -7.18
CA ASN A 235 -34.32 -1.18 -7.95
C ASN A 235 -34.87 0.27 -7.78
N GLY A 236 -33.97 1.25 -7.67
CA GLY A 236 -34.33 2.66 -7.52
C GLY A 236 -34.86 3.06 -6.13
N GLN A 237 -34.80 2.17 -5.15
CA GLN A 237 -35.17 2.43 -3.77
C GLN A 237 -34.00 2.24 -2.82
N PRO A 238 -33.93 2.98 -1.69
CA PRO A 238 -32.97 2.69 -0.63
C PRO A 238 -33.07 1.22 -0.19
N VAL A 239 -31.91 0.59 -0.01
CA VAL A 239 -31.84 -0.80 0.46
C VAL A 239 -32.48 -0.94 1.83
N ASP A 240 -33.30 -1.97 2.02
CA ASP A 240 -33.76 -2.37 3.34
C ASP A 240 -32.62 -3.06 4.10
N SER A 241 -32.01 -2.34 5.03
CA SER A 241 -30.97 -2.81 5.96
C SER A 241 -31.47 -2.95 7.39
N SER A 242 -32.81 -3.02 7.60
CA SER A 242 -33.44 -3.07 8.94
C SER A 242 -32.96 -4.25 9.78
N ALA A 243 -32.61 -5.39 9.16
CA ALA A 243 -32.11 -6.57 9.86
C ALA A 243 -30.67 -6.38 10.40
N HIS A 244 -29.83 -5.64 9.68
CA HIS A 244 -28.40 -5.52 9.98
C HIS A 244 -27.90 -4.09 9.70
N PHE A 245 -27.84 -3.26 10.73
CA PHE A 245 -27.17 -1.96 10.73
C PHE A 245 -26.66 -1.63 12.12
N LEU A 246 -25.58 -0.88 12.21
CA LEU A 246 -25.01 -0.43 13.48
C LEU A 246 -25.79 0.78 13.99
N LYS A 247 -26.30 0.66 15.20
CA LYS A 247 -27.08 1.74 15.84
C LYS A 247 -26.15 2.83 16.36
N TRP A 248 -26.55 4.08 16.24
CA TRP A 248 -25.89 5.20 16.86
C TRP A 248 -26.01 5.12 18.39
N SER A 249 -24.87 5.28 19.06
CA SER A 249 -24.88 5.46 20.52
C SER A 249 -25.13 6.94 20.85
N PRO A 250 -26.03 7.26 21.76
CA PRO A 250 -26.23 8.64 22.23
C PRO A 250 -25.06 9.12 23.11
N VAL A 251 -24.22 8.20 23.59
CA VAL A 251 -23.02 8.44 24.39
C VAL A 251 -21.83 7.73 23.76
N GLY A 252 -20.65 8.33 23.84
CA GLY A 252 -19.40 7.66 23.41
C GLY A 252 -18.99 6.55 24.36
N PRO A 253 -17.96 5.75 24.00
CA PRO A 253 -17.38 4.79 24.91
C PRO A 253 -16.64 5.51 26.05
N ALA A 254 -16.67 4.92 27.25
CA ALA A 254 -15.88 5.35 28.38
C ALA A 254 -14.50 4.69 28.35
N GLU A 255 -13.56 5.22 29.14
CA GLU A 255 -12.25 4.60 29.32
C GLU A 255 -12.40 3.20 29.93
N GLY A 256 -11.79 2.21 29.29
CA GLY A 256 -11.86 0.80 29.71
C GLY A 256 -13.02 0.00 29.06
N ASP A 257 -13.93 0.64 28.34
CA ASP A 257 -14.96 -0.08 27.60
C ASP A 257 -14.38 -0.96 26.49
N LEU A 258 -14.92 -2.17 26.35
CA LEU A 258 -14.59 -3.03 25.21
C LEU A 258 -15.21 -2.44 23.94
N VAL A 259 -14.37 -2.23 22.94
CA VAL A 259 -14.77 -1.75 21.62
C VAL A 259 -14.31 -2.69 20.52
N PHE A 260 -15.07 -2.74 19.43
CA PHE A 260 -14.76 -3.50 18.23
C PHE A 260 -14.69 -2.57 17.02
N VAL A 261 -13.71 -2.82 16.14
CA VAL A 261 -13.60 -2.17 14.83
C VAL A 261 -13.82 -3.23 13.78
N SER A 262 -14.96 -3.18 13.09
CA SER A 262 -15.22 -4.06 11.96
C SER A 262 -14.75 -3.41 10.65
N GLY A 263 -14.38 -4.21 9.67
CA GLY A 263 -14.05 -3.69 8.34
C GLY A 263 -13.09 -4.55 7.55
N ASN A 264 -12.48 -3.93 6.55
CA ASN A 264 -11.53 -4.55 5.63
C ASN A 264 -10.16 -3.87 5.81
N PRO A 265 -9.38 -4.24 6.85
CA PRO A 265 -8.07 -3.68 7.08
C PRO A 265 -7.09 -4.11 5.99
N GLY A 266 -5.93 -3.43 5.89
CA GLY A 266 -4.85 -3.82 5.01
C GLY A 266 -4.17 -5.12 5.44
N SER A 267 -2.84 -5.13 5.55
CA SER A 267 -2.05 -6.29 5.97
C SER A 267 -1.42 -6.09 7.35
N THR A 268 -1.04 -7.20 7.98
CA THR A 268 -0.26 -7.20 9.23
C THR A 268 1.07 -7.93 9.04
N ALA A 269 2.10 -7.46 9.75
CA ALA A 269 3.43 -8.06 9.78
C ALA A 269 3.71 -8.84 11.08
N ARG A 270 2.72 -9.06 11.95
CA ARG A 270 2.91 -9.66 13.27
C ARG A 270 3.50 -11.06 13.23
N LEU A 271 3.19 -11.83 12.19
CA LEU A 271 3.66 -13.20 12.03
C LEU A 271 5.00 -13.30 11.32
N TRP A 272 5.58 -12.21 10.89
CA TRP A 272 6.88 -12.22 10.24
C TRP A 272 7.98 -12.68 11.20
N PRO A 273 8.91 -13.52 10.72
CA PRO A 273 10.11 -13.90 11.46
C PRO A 273 11.01 -12.70 11.78
N ILE A 274 11.83 -12.84 12.82
CA ILE A 274 12.77 -11.80 13.26
C ILE A 274 13.71 -11.37 12.13
N ALA A 275 14.17 -12.29 11.29
CA ALA A 275 15.00 -11.95 10.14
C ALA A 275 14.32 -10.97 9.17
N ARG A 276 13.00 -11.14 8.92
CA ARG A 276 12.22 -10.21 8.10
C ARG A 276 11.99 -8.88 8.80
N LEU A 277 11.64 -8.90 10.10
CA LEU A 277 11.46 -7.69 10.89
C LEU A 277 12.77 -6.89 11.02
N ALA A 278 13.93 -7.57 11.08
CA ALA A 278 15.24 -6.92 11.08
C ALA A 278 15.53 -6.20 9.75
N HIS A 279 15.14 -6.79 8.59
CA HIS A 279 15.20 -6.08 7.30
C HIS A 279 14.35 -4.80 7.32
N GLU A 280 13.12 -4.89 7.84
CA GLU A 280 12.23 -3.73 7.98
C GLU A 280 12.84 -2.63 8.85
N ARG A 281 13.40 -3.01 10.01
CA ARG A 281 14.00 -2.08 10.96
C ARG A 281 15.28 -1.41 10.44
N ASP A 282 16.16 -2.21 9.84
CA ASP A 282 17.55 -1.80 9.58
C ASP A 282 17.72 -1.20 8.16
N SER A 283 16.88 -1.59 7.20
CA SER A 283 17.04 -1.25 5.77
C SER A 283 15.79 -0.62 5.17
N TYR A 284 14.69 -1.37 5.14
CA TYR A 284 13.51 -0.99 4.36
C TYR A 284 12.84 0.28 4.88
N THR A 285 12.41 0.27 6.15
CA THR A 285 11.67 1.40 6.72
C THR A 285 12.50 2.70 6.76
N PRO A 286 13.78 2.70 7.17
CA PRO A 286 14.63 3.89 7.07
C PRO A 286 14.76 4.40 5.64
N GLY A 287 14.93 3.51 4.66
CA GLY A 287 15.04 3.88 3.25
C GLY A 287 13.74 4.44 2.67
N VAL A 288 12.59 3.88 3.03
CA VAL A 288 11.28 4.43 2.63
C VAL A 288 11.05 5.81 3.24
N ILE A 289 11.40 6.02 4.50
CA ILE A 289 11.34 7.34 5.15
C ILE A 289 12.22 8.35 4.41
N GLU A 290 13.43 7.98 3.98
CA GLU A 290 14.30 8.86 3.20
C GLU A 290 13.69 9.19 1.83
N LEU A 291 13.10 8.21 1.14
CA LEU A 291 12.36 8.44 -0.12
C LEU A 291 11.20 9.43 0.09
N LEU A 292 10.40 9.22 1.15
CA LEU A 292 9.25 10.09 1.45
C LEU A 292 9.70 11.51 1.80
N ARG A 293 10.79 11.69 2.56
CA ARG A 293 11.39 13.00 2.82
C ARG A 293 11.83 13.69 1.53
N THR A 294 12.43 12.93 0.63
CA THR A 294 12.84 13.41 -0.70
C THR A 294 11.64 13.96 -1.47
N ARG A 295 10.54 13.22 -1.51
CA ARG A 295 9.30 13.62 -2.18
C ARG A 295 8.67 14.84 -1.49
N GLU A 296 8.55 14.81 -0.18
CA GLU A 296 8.00 15.93 0.60
C GLU A 296 8.79 17.21 0.38
N SER A 297 10.12 17.14 0.37
CA SER A 297 10.99 18.29 0.10
C SER A 297 10.73 18.89 -1.29
N ALA A 298 10.63 18.04 -2.32
CA ALA A 298 10.36 18.50 -3.69
C ALA A 298 8.97 19.15 -3.81
N LEU A 299 7.95 18.49 -3.28
CA LEU A 299 6.56 18.98 -3.33
C LEU A 299 6.38 20.26 -2.52
N SER A 300 6.97 20.36 -1.32
CA SER A 300 6.91 21.54 -0.47
C SER A 300 7.64 22.74 -1.11
N ALA A 301 8.80 22.51 -1.74
CA ALA A 301 9.53 23.55 -2.47
C ALA A 301 8.70 24.08 -3.64
N PHE A 302 8.04 23.20 -4.40
CA PHE A 302 7.15 23.61 -5.48
C PHE A 302 5.91 24.34 -4.96
N ALA A 303 5.26 23.83 -3.91
CA ALA A 303 4.10 24.45 -3.29
C ALA A 303 4.38 25.87 -2.74
N SER A 304 5.64 26.17 -2.39
CA SER A 304 6.04 27.49 -1.90
C SER A 304 6.13 28.58 -2.99
N LEU A 305 6.02 28.20 -4.27
CA LEU A 305 6.06 29.12 -5.40
C LEU A 305 4.77 29.95 -5.52
N GLY A 306 3.62 29.41 -5.07
CA GLY A 306 2.35 30.10 -5.11
C GLY A 306 1.16 29.21 -4.77
N ASP A 307 -0.04 29.82 -4.73
CA ASP A 307 -1.27 29.09 -4.38
C ASP A 307 -1.67 28.06 -5.44
N ALA A 308 -1.47 28.37 -6.73
CA ALA A 308 -1.76 27.43 -7.81
C ALA A 308 -0.87 26.19 -7.74
N GLU A 309 0.43 26.38 -7.51
CA GLU A 309 1.39 25.31 -7.35
C GLU A 309 1.10 24.48 -6.09
N ARG A 310 0.71 25.12 -5.01
CA ARG A 310 0.31 24.45 -3.77
C ARG A 310 -0.92 23.56 -4.00
N ILE A 311 -1.96 24.05 -4.66
CA ILE A 311 -3.16 23.29 -4.97
C ILE A 311 -2.83 22.11 -5.87
N GLN A 312 -1.97 22.29 -6.86
CA GLN A 312 -1.57 21.24 -7.82
C GLN A 312 -0.95 20.01 -7.15
N VAL A 313 -0.23 20.17 -6.03
CA VAL A 313 0.49 19.07 -5.36
C VAL A 313 -0.07 18.70 -4.00
N LEU A 314 -1.19 19.30 -3.59
CA LEU A 314 -1.71 19.18 -2.23
C LEU A 314 -2.03 17.74 -1.84
N ASP A 315 -2.75 17.01 -2.69
CA ASP A 315 -3.17 15.62 -2.43
C ASP A 315 -1.96 14.70 -2.32
N GLU A 316 -0.99 14.85 -3.24
CA GLU A 316 0.23 14.05 -3.19
C GLU A 316 1.06 14.38 -1.95
N LEU A 317 1.17 15.66 -1.58
CA LEU A 317 1.89 16.09 -0.38
C LEU A 317 1.26 15.50 0.89
N PHE A 318 -0.08 15.44 0.95
CA PHE A 318 -0.79 14.82 2.07
C PHE A 318 -0.55 13.32 2.14
N GLY A 319 -0.65 12.62 1.02
CA GLY A 319 -0.35 11.20 0.94
C GLY A 319 1.08 10.87 1.37
N VAL A 320 2.05 11.70 0.96
CA VAL A 320 3.45 11.57 1.37
C VAL A 320 3.62 11.79 2.88
N ARG A 321 3.01 12.83 3.44
CA ARG A 321 3.08 13.13 4.88
C ARG A 321 2.40 12.07 5.74
N ASN A 322 1.23 11.59 5.31
CA ASN A 322 0.54 10.47 5.94
C ASN A 322 1.44 9.24 5.99
N SER A 323 2.00 8.85 4.84
CA SER A 323 2.87 7.69 4.74
C SER A 323 4.13 7.86 5.59
N MET A 324 4.76 9.03 5.56
CA MET A 324 5.96 9.31 6.34
C MET A 324 5.70 9.15 7.84
N LYS A 325 4.57 9.68 8.35
CA LYS A 325 4.20 9.56 9.76
C LYS A 325 3.91 8.10 10.16
N ALA A 326 3.23 7.34 9.27
CA ALA A 326 2.99 5.91 9.48
C ALA A 326 4.29 5.12 9.54
N PHE A 327 5.22 5.33 8.58
CA PHE A 327 6.52 4.64 8.58
C PHE A 327 7.42 5.05 9.75
N GLN A 328 7.37 6.31 10.19
CA GLN A 328 8.08 6.76 11.40
C GLN A 328 7.56 6.06 12.65
N GLY A 329 6.23 5.93 12.80
CA GLY A 329 5.61 5.18 13.90
C GLY A 329 5.97 3.69 13.85
N HIS A 330 5.94 3.09 12.64
CA HIS A 330 6.36 1.71 12.43
C HIS A 330 7.83 1.48 12.84
N LEU A 331 8.73 2.35 12.40
CA LEU A 331 10.14 2.30 12.78
C LEU A 331 10.31 2.47 14.29
N GLY A 332 9.57 3.39 14.93
CA GLY A 332 9.58 3.58 16.37
C GLY A 332 9.22 2.30 17.12
N GLY A 333 8.19 1.58 16.67
CA GLY A 333 7.81 0.29 17.24
C GLY A 333 8.88 -0.80 17.04
N LEU A 334 9.54 -0.84 15.88
CA LEU A 334 10.63 -1.79 15.63
C LEU A 334 11.91 -1.49 16.43
N LEU A 335 12.10 -0.24 16.84
CA LEU A 335 13.23 0.21 17.67
C LEU A 335 12.92 0.18 19.17
N ASP A 336 11.69 -0.12 19.59
CA ASP A 336 11.33 -0.30 20.99
C ASP A 336 11.84 -1.65 21.49
N ASP A 337 12.76 -1.61 22.45
CA ASP A 337 13.41 -2.81 22.97
C ASP A 337 12.40 -3.80 23.57
N SER A 338 11.33 -3.33 24.19
CA SER A 338 10.31 -4.18 24.82
C SER A 338 9.47 -4.93 23.77
N ILE A 339 9.11 -4.24 22.68
CA ILE A 339 8.39 -4.82 21.55
C ILE A 339 9.30 -5.81 20.82
N TRP A 340 10.54 -5.43 20.57
CA TRP A 340 11.51 -6.26 19.88
C TRP A 340 11.79 -7.54 20.65
N GLN A 341 12.10 -7.44 21.95
CA GLN A 341 12.39 -8.61 22.79
C GLN A 341 11.21 -9.57 22.86
N ARG A 342 9.98 -9.05 22.99
CA ARG A 342 8.78 -9.89 22.93
C ARG A 342 8.68 -10.68 21.62
N LYS A 343 9.01 -10.06 20.48
CA LYS A 343 8.99 -10.75 19.18
C LYS A 343 10.09 -11.83 19.09
N VAL A 344 11.25 -11.57 19.67
CA VAL A 344 12.33 -12.57 19.80
C VAL A 344 11.87 -13.74 20.66
N ASP A 345 11.29 -13.48 21.82
CA ASP A 345 10.82 -14.51 22.75
C ASP A 345 9.69 -15.36 22.11
N GLU A 346 8.78 -14.73 21.37
CA GLU A 346 7.72 -15.42 20.61
C GLU A 346 8.30 -16.37 19.54
N GLU A 347 9.31 -15.92 18.79
CA GLU A 347 9.97 -16.78 17.79
C GLU A 347 10.74 -17.92 18.44
N GLU A 348 11.48 -17.66 19.51
CA GLU A 348 12.22 -18.70 20.25
C GLU A 348 11.26 -19.76 20.85
N ALA A 349 10.15 -19.32 21.42
CA ALA A 349 9.12 -20.24 21.93
C ALA A 349 8.52 -21.10 20.80
N PHE A 350 8.27 -20.50 19.63
CA PHE A 350 7.77 -21.24 18.48
C PHE A 350 8.80 -22.24 17.94
N ARG A 351 10.05 -21.83 17.76
CA ARG A 351 11.15 -22.73 17.34
C ARG A 351 11.31 -23.91 18.31
N LYS A 352 11.22 -23.65 19.62
CA LYS A 352 11.26 -24.70 20.64
C LYS A 352 10.07 -25.65 20.57
N ALA A 353 8.87 -25.14 20.34
CA ALA A 353 7.67 -25.97 20.20
C ALA A 353 7.66 -26.80 18.91
N ALA A 354 8.32 -26.31 17.87
CA ALA A 354 8.50 -26.99 16.58
C ALA A 354 9.81 -27.81 16.50
N ALA A 355 10.51 -28.02 17.62
CA ALA A 355 11.82 -28.70 17.62
C ALA A 355 11.73 -30.08 16.97
N GLY A 356 12.62 -30.38 16.03
CA GLY A 356 12.63 -31.61 15.23
C GLY A 356 11.83 -31.57 13.92
N ASP A 357 11.11 -30.48 13.66
CA ASP A 357 10.46 -30.25 12.38
C ASP A 357 11.45 -29.60 11.39
N ALA A 358 12.01 -30.41 10.49
CA ALA A 358 13.02 -29.96 9.53
C ALA A 358 12.49 -28.90 8.54
N ASP A 359 11.19 -28.96 8.19
CA ASP A 359 10.57 -28.00 7.26
C ASP A 359 10.45 -26.61 7.91
N VAL A 360 10.12 -26.55 9.20
CA VAL A 360 10.07 -25.30 9.96
C VAL A 360 11.46 -24.67 10.05
N GLU A 361 12.49 -25.45 10.36
CA GLU A 361 13.86 -24.91 10.42
C GLU A 361 14.34 -24.44 9.04
N ALA A 362 14.05 -25.21 7.96
CA ALA A 362 14.36 -24.78 6.60
C ALA A 362 13.64 -23.48 6.21
N ALA A 363 12.37 -23.30 6.64
CA ALA A 363 11.63 -22.08 6.40
C ALA A 363 12.26 -20.85 7.08
N PHE A 364 12.76 -20.97 8.30
CA PHE A 364 13.50 -19.88 8.95
C PHE A 364 14.82 -19.55 8.24
N GLN A 365 15.54 -20.56 7.73
CA GLN A 365 16.76 -20.36 6.94
C GLN A 365 16.48 -19.61 5.62
N VAL A 366 15.30 -19.78 5.03
CA VAL A 366 14.87 -18.98 3.89
C VAL A 366 14.85 -17.50 4.25
N TYR A 367 14.21 -17.10 5.35
CA TYR A 367 14.13 -15.71 5.75
C TYR A 367 15.50 -15.08 6.06
N GLU A 368 16.44 -15.83 6.64
CA GLU A 368 17.81 -15.35 6.86
C GLU A 368 18.54 -15.08 5.54
N ARG A 369 18.40 -16.00 4.57
CA ARG A 369 19.03 -15.85 3.25
C ARG A 369 18.39 -14.72 2.45
N THR A 370 17.08 -14.63 2.42
CA THR A 370 16.34 -13.62 1.65
C THR A 370 16.54 -12.23 2.22
N ARG A 371 16.74 -12.07 3.53
CA ARG A 371 17.14 -10.82 4.16
C ARG A 371 18.39 -10.23 3.48
N VAL A 372 19.44 -11.03 3.33
CA VAL A 372 20.69 -10.59 2.70
C VAL A 372 20.45 -10.14 1.24
N ALA A 373 19.64 -10.91 0.49
CA ALA A 373 19.30 -10.58 -0.89
C ALA A 373 18.50 -9.27 -0.99
N ARG A 374 17.54 -9.05 -0.08
CA ARG A 374 16.75 -7.82 -0.01
C ARG A 374 17.59 -6.60 0.36
N ASP A 375 18.43 -6.72 1.39
CA ASP A 375 19.32 -5.63 1.82
C ASP A 375 20.27 -5.19 0.69
N ALA A 376 20.75 -6.14 -0.11
CA ALA A 376 21.59 -5.84 -1.26
C ALA A 376 20.83 -5.23 -2.45
N ALA A 377 19.58 -5.64 -2.68
CA ALA A 377 18.75 -5.15 -3.79
C ALA A 377 18.13 -3.76 -3.51
N PHE A 378 17.77 -3.49 -2.27
CA PHE A 378 16.95 -2.35 -1.86
C PHE A 378 17.50 -0.99 -2.29
N PRO A 379 18.80 -0.65 -2.12
CA PRO A 379 19.33 0.64 -2.53
C PRO A 379 19.12 0.95 -4.01
N ASN A 380 19.36 -0.01 -4.90
CA ASN A 380 19.12 0.16 -6.33
C ASN A 380 17.64 0.24 -6.67
N LEU A 381 16.83 -0.56 -6.01
CA LEU A 381 15.38 -0.59 -6.24
C LEU A 381 14.72 0.77 -5.93
N ILE A 382 15.17 1.44 -4.88
CA ILE A 382 14.53 2.65 -4.37
C ILE A 382 15.23 3.93 -4.84
N PHE A 383 16.56 3.97 -4.85
CA PHE A 383 17.29 5.22 -5.07
C PHE A 383 17.90 5.35 -6.47
N ALA A 384 18.09 4.26 -7.24
CA ALA A 384 18.53 4.34 -8.64
C ALA A 384 17.32 4.56 -9.58
N ARG A 385 16.54 5.62 -9.34
CA ARG A 385 15.29 5.91 -10.08
C ARG A 385 15.14 7.39 -10.39
N LEU A 386 14.41 7.69 -11.46
CA LEU A 386 13.85 9.01 -11.71
C LEU A 386 12.43 9.04 -11.15
N ASP A 387 12.13 9.99 -10.27
CA ASP A 387 10.81 10.09 -9.64
C ASP A 387 9.87 11.01 -10.43
N GLY A 388 8.56 10.74 -10.33
CA GLY A 388 7.51 11.53 -10.98
C GLY A 388 7.29 11.24 -12.47
N ASP A 389 6.42 12.06 -13.08
CA ASP A 389 5.91 11.81 -14.45
C ASP A 389 7.00 11.87 -15.52
N LEU A 390 7.95 12.80 -15.39
CA LEU A 390 9.08 12.88 -16.33
C LEU A 390 9.95 11.62 -16.27
N GLY A 391 10.21 11.10 -15.07
CA GLY A 391 10.94 9.86 -14.87
C GLY A 391 10.22 8.66 -15.46
N ASN A 392 8.91 8.57 -15.24
CA ASN A 392 8.06 7.51 -15.79
C ASN A 392 8.03 7.58 -17.33
N LEU A 393 7.90 8.77 -17.91
CA LEU A 393 7.96 8.97 -19.36
C LEU A 393 9.31 8.52 -19.93
N ALA A 394 10.41 8.94 -19.31
CA ALA A 394 11.75 8.58 -19.75
C ALA A 394 11.97 7.06 -19.75
N LEU A 395 11.53 6.36 -18.70
CA LEU A 395 11.61 4.90 -18.61
C LEU A 395 10.79 4.22 -19.70
N GLN A 396 9.57 4.70 -19.97
CA GLN A 396 8.73 4.15 -21.04
C GLN A 396 9.38 4.35 -22.41
N VAL A 397 9.96 5.52 -22.69
CA VAL A 397 10.68 5.81 -23.93
C VAL A 397 11.91 4.91 -24.10
N VAL A 398 12.74 4.76 -23.04
CA VAL A 398 13.92 3.87 -23.07
C VAL A 398 13.53 2.41 -23.33
N ARG A 399 12.50 1.92 -22.66
CA ARG A 399 12.00 0.55 -22.84
C ARG A 399 11.41 0.33 -24.22
N LEU A 400 10.67 1.31 -24.74
CA LEU A 400 10.20 1.29 -26.12
C LEU A 400 11.38 1.23 -27.11
N GLY A 401 12.39 2.08 -26.95
CA GLY A 401 13.58 2.07 -27.81
C GLY A 401 14.26 0.70 -27.82
N ARG A 402 14.44 0.08 -26.66
CA ARG A 402 15.02 -1.27 -26.54
C ARG A 402 14.15 -2.33 -27.22
N ALA A 403 12.83 -2.26 -27.03
CA ALA A 403 11.91 -3.20 -27.66
C ALA A 403 11.91 -3.08 -29.20
N LEU A 404 12.03 -1.86 -29.72
CA LEU A 404 12.09 -1.62 -31.17
C LEU A 404 13.35 -2.14 -31.84
N GLU A 405 14.45 -2.33 -31.11
CA GLU A 405 15.68 -2.99 -31.63
C GLU A 405 15.55 -4.51 -31.73
N MET A 406 14.54 -5.10 -31.05
CA MET A 406 14.28 -6.55 -31.16
C MET A 406 13.44 -6.87 -32.41
N PRO A 407 13.62 -8.05 -33.02
CA PRO A 407 12.68 -8.58 -34.00
C PRO A 407 11.25 -8.56 -33.47
N GLU A 408 10.26 -8.22 -34.32
CA GLU A 408 8.87 -8.00 -33.87
C GLU A 408 8.27 -9.21 -33.15
N ASP A 409 8.60 -10.41 -33.60
CA ASP A 409 8.16 -11.69 -33.01
C ASP A 409 8.76 -11.96 -31.61
N GLN A 410 9.89 -11.31 -31.29
CA GLN A 410 10.55 -11.44 -29.98
C GLN A 410 10.19 -10.32 -28.99
N ARG A 411 9.52 -9.24 -29.46
CA ARG A 411 9.10 -8.15 -28.57
C ARG A 411 8.07 -8.63 -27.56
N PRO A 412 8.07 -8.07 -26.34
CA PRO A 412 6.96 -8.28 -25.40
C PRO A 412 5.62 -7.85 -26.02
N PRO A 413 4.48 -8.44 -25.66
CA PRO A 413 3.16 -8.18 -26.27
C PRO A 413 2.77 -6.69 -26.32
N ALA A 414 3.12 -5.91 -25.30
CA ALA A 414 2.85 -4.47 -25.22
C ALA A 414 3.57 -3.62 -26.30
N TYR A 415 4.58 -4.20 -26.98
CA TYR A 415 5.38 -3.52 -28.00
C TYR A 415 5.18 -4.12 -29.41
N ARG A 416 4.02 -4.75 -29.68
CA ARG A 416 3.67 -5.35 -30.98
C ARG A 416 2.35 -4.79 -31.52
N GLY A 417 2.21 -4.77 -32.86
CA GLY A 417 0.96 -4.50 -33.54
C GLY A 417 0.21 -3.26 -33.04
N GLU A 418 -1.09 -3.39 -32.77
CA GLU A 418 -1.94 -2.29 -32.29
C GLU A 418 -1.57 -1.78 -30.89
N ALA A 419 -1.05 -2.65 -29.99
CA ALA A 419 -0.59 -2.24 -28.68
C ALA A 419 0.59 -1.26 -28.77
N LEU A 420 1.53 -1.50 -29.69
CA LEU A 420 2.64 -0.60 -29.98
C LEU A 420 2.14 0.75 -30.51
N LYS A 421 1.22 0.74 -31.47
CA LYS A 421 0.65 1.98 -32.04
C LYS A 421 -0.06 2.80 -30.96
N SER A 422 -0.87 2.15 -30.13
CA SER A 422 -1.55 2.79 -29.00
C SER A 422 -0.57 3.36 -27.99
N LEU A 423 0.53 2.65 -27.68
CA LEU A 423 1.58 3.14 -26.78
C LEU A 423 2.25 4.39 -27.36
N ILE A 424 2.67 4.37 -28.64
CA ILE A 424 3.31 5.52 -29.30
C ILE A 424 2.35 6.71 -29.35
N ALA A 425 1.08 6.50 -29.71
CA ALA A 425 0.07 7.55 -29.74
C ALA A 425 -0.11 8.19 -28.36
N ARG A 426 -0.22 7.38 -27.30
CA ARG A 426 -0.33 7.84 -25.91
C ARG A 426 0.90 8.62 -25.46
N LEU A 427 2.11 8.15 -25.76
CA LEU A 427 3.34 8.89 -25.45
C LEU A 427 3.45 10.19 -26.24
N SER A 428 3.01 10.19 -27.51
CA SER A 428 3.06 11.37 -28.40
C SER A 428 2.01 12.43 -28.07
N SER A 429 0.86 12.04 -27.48
CA SER A 429 -0.19 12.99 -27.09
C SER A 429 0.25 13.92 -25.95
N GLY A 430 1.32 13.52 -25.26
CA GLY A 430 1.96 14.31 -24.22
C GLY A 430 1.14 14.32 -22.93
N GLN A 431 1.79 13.99 -21.83
CA GLN A 431 1.28 14.31 -20.50
C GLN A 431 1.70 15.75 -20.17
N ALA A 432 0.79 16.54 -19.63
CA ALA A 432 1.12 17.89 -19.17
C ALA A 432 2.04 17.78 -17.92
N ILE A 433 3.34 17.86 -18.14
CA ILE A 433 4.35 17.84 -17.08
C ILE A 433 4.82 19.26 -16.80
N ASP A 434 4.62 19.77 -15.58
CA ASP A 434 5.18 21.07 -15.17
C ASP A 434 6.71 20.96 -15.04
N PRO A 435 7.49 21.69 -15.85
CA PRO A 435 8.95 21.63 -15.81
C PRO A 435 9.54 22.05 -14.47
N ARG A 436 8.89 22.95 -13.75
CA ARG A 436 9.33 23.45 -12.43
C ARG A 436 9.19 22.35 -11.38
N LEU A 437 8.06 21.64 -11.37
CA LEU A 437 7.85 20.48 -10.48
C LEU A 437 8.83 19.37 -10.81
N ALA A 438 9.03 19.08 -12.09
CA ALA A 438 10.00 18.09 -12.55
C ALA A 438 11.44 18.43 -12.11
N GLU A 439 11.84 19.72 -12.16
CA GLU A 439 13.14 20.18 -11.66
C GLU A 439 13.31 19.92 -10.16
N HIS A 440 12.30 20.30 -9.34
CA HIS A 440 12.33 20.06 -7.90
C HIS A 440 12.43 18.57 -7.56
N ARG A 441 11.68 17.72 -8.25
CA ARG A 441 11.73 16.25 -8.07
C ARG A 441 13.08 15.66 -8.47
N LEU A 442 13.63 16.07 -9.61
CA LEU A 442 14.97 15.61 -10.06
C LEU A 442 16.06 16.02 -9.08
N ARG A 443 16.05 17.28 -8.65
CA ARG A 443 17.02 17.79 -7.66
C ARG A 443 16.99 16.94 -6.40
N ALA A 444 15.82 16.80 -5.77
CA ALA A 444 15.69 16.06 -4.53
C ALA A 444 16.08 14.57 -4.69
N ASN A 445 15.69 13.97 -5.83
CA ASN A 445 16.06 12.59 -6.16
C ASN A 445 17.58 12.43 -6.33
N TYR A 446 18.27 13.34 -7.04
CA TYR A 446 19.73 13.31 -7.21
C TYR A 446 20.47 13.50 -5.88
N GLU A 447 19.99 14.42 -5.01
CA GLU A 447 20.54 14.63 -3.67
C GLU A 447 20.42 13.36 -2.81
N SER A 448 19.25 12.72 -2.81
CA SER A 448 18.99 11.49 -2.06
C SER A 448 19.80 10.31 -2.60
N ALA A 449 19.87 10.14 -3.93
CA ALA A 449 20.66 9.09 -4.55
C ALA A 449 22.15 9.27 -4.25
N GLN A 450 22.69 10.49 -4.30
CA GLN A 450 24.07 10.80 -3.94
C GLN A 450 24.39 10.45 -2.48
N LYS A 451 23.45 10.75 -1.58
CA LYS A 451 23.58 10.45 -0.15
C LYS A 451 23.63 8.95 0.13
N VAL A 452 22.77 8.16 -0.53
CA VAL A 452 22.59 6.72 -0.25
C VAL A 452 23.53 5.86 -1.11
N LEU A 453 23.56 6.08 -2.43
CA LEU A 453 24.34 5.27 -3.38
C LEU A 453 25.81 5.72 -3.50
N ARG A 454 26.12 6.92 -3.05
CA ARG A 454 27.46 7.56 -3.13
C ARG A 454 27.87 7.96 -4.55
N ASN A 455 28.94 8.76 -4.64
CA ASN A 455 29.37 9.41 -5.89
C ASN A 455 29.93 8.45 -6.96
N ASP A 456 30.43 7.28 -6.57
CA ASP A 456 30.99 6.29 -7.47
C ASP A 456 29.96 5.40 -8.16
N HIS A 457 28.71 5.43 -7.69
CA HIS A 457 27.63 4.64 -8.25
C HIS A 457 27.27 5.07 -9.69
N PRO A 458 27.03 4.11 -10.64
CA PRO A 458 26.76 4.43 -12.04
C PRO A 458 25.58 5.40 -12.24
N TYR A 459 24.50 5.22 -11.48
CA TYR A 459 23.34 6.10 -11.51
C TYR A 459 23.73 7.54 -11.12
N VAL A 460 24.46 7.71 -10.02
CA VAL A 460 24.87 9.03 -9.52
C VAL A 460 25.80 9.73 -10.51
N LYS A 461 26.74 8.99 -11.11
CA LYS A 461 27.62 9.53 -12.17
C LYS A 461 26.85 9.99 -13.40
N ALA A 462 25.77 9.28 -13.76
CA ALA A 462 24.93 9.68 -14.90
C ALA A 462 24.02 10.87 -14.54
N ALA A 463 23.50 10.93 -13.32
CA ALA A 463 22.60 11.97 -12.83
C ALA A 463 23.33 13.31 -12.59
N LEU A 464 24.52 13.25 -12.00
CA LEU A 464 25.32 14.44 -11.68
C LEU A 464 26.31 14.73 -12.79
N GLN A 465 26.11 15.84 -13.49
CA GLN A 465 27.08 16.31 -14.47
C GLN A 465 28.38 16.70 -13.76
N THR A 466 29.52 16.36 -14.39
CA THR A 466 30.84 16.61 -13.83
C THR A 466 31.00 18.07 -13.37
N GLY A 467 31.38 18.26 -12.11
CA GLY A 467 31.63 19.58 -11.52
C GLY A 467 30.36 20.36 -11.13
N LYS A 468 29.15 19.75 -11.26
CA LYS A 468 27.89 20.39 -10.89
C LYS A 468 27.26 19.75 -9.65
N SER A 469 26.53 20.55 -8.90
CA SER A 469 25.64 20.11 -7.83
C SER A 469 24.40 19.37 -8.40
N ALA A 470 23.66 18.69 -7.56
CA ALA A 470 22.39 18.06 -7.92
C ALA A 470 21.38 19.09 -8.47
N ALA A 471 21.33 20.29 -7.87
CA ALA A 471 20.45 21.38 -8.33
C ALA A 471 20.84 21.88 -9.73
N GLU A 472 22.12 22.11 -9.97
CA GLU A 472 22.61 22.56 -11.29
C GLU A 472 22.45 21.47 -12.36
N SER A 473 22.64 20.21 -11.98
CA SER A 473 22.43 19.06 -12.88
C SER A 473 20.96 18.87 -13.24
N ALA A 474 20.04 18.98 -12.28
CA ALA A 474 18.60 18.90 -12.50
C ALA A 474 18.12 20.04 -13.41
N LYS A 475 18.51 21.28 -13.11
CA LYS A 475 18.17 22.46 -13.93
C LYS A 475 18.69 22.32 -15.37
N ALA A 476 19.92 21.88 -15.55
CA ALA A 476 20.50 21.66 -16.86
C ALA A 476 19.76 20.55 -17.63
N ALA A 477 19.41 19.47 -16.95
CA ALA A 477 18.65 18.36 -17.55
C ALA A 477 17.26 18.78 -18.03
N ILE A 478 16.53 19.55 -17.22
CA ILE A 478 15.22 20.12 -17.62
C ILE A 478 15.32 21.05 -18.82
N ALA A 479 16.35 21.91 -18.86
CA ALA A 479 16.54 22.83 -19.97
C ALA A 479 16.88 22.12 -21.29
N GLN A 480 17.56 20.99 -21.23
CA GLN A 480 18.06 20.27 -22.40
C GLN A 480 17.15 19.15 -22.91
N THR A 481 16.33 18.54 -22.03
CA THR A 481 15.52 17.39 -22.42
C THR A 481 14.52 17.70 -23.52
N VAL A 482 14.40 16.79 -24.48
CA VAL A 482 13.35 16.83 -25.53
C VAL A 482 12.01 16.30 -25.02
N LEU A 483 11.98 15.57 -23.90
CA LEU A 483 10.80 14.92 -23.37
C LEU A 483 9.70 15.90 -22.94
N LEU A 484 10.07 17.12 -22.55
CA LEU A 484 9.14 18.20 -22.19
C LEU A 484 8.69 19.06 -23.39
N ARG A 485 9.15 18.73 -24.60
CA ARG A 485 8.81 19.44 -25.84
C ARG A 485 7.98 18.51 -26.74
N PRO A 486 6.69 18.73 -26.92
CA PRO A 486 5.82 17.81 -27.67
C PRO A 486 6.36 17.45 -29.07
N ALA A 487 6.83 18.44 -29.83
CA ALA A 487 7.42 18.21 -31.14
C ALA A 487 8.73 17.40 -31.08
N GLY A 488 9.58 17.66 -30.06
CA GLY A 488 10.83 16.92 -29.84
C GLY A 488 10.59 15.48 -29.44
N LEU A 489 9.66 15.25 -28.51
CA LEU A 489 9.27 13.92 -28.08
C LEU A 489 8.68 13.12 -29.26
N LYS A 490 7.76 13.70 -30.03
CA LYS A 490 7.18 13.07 -31.21
C LYS A 490 8.26 12.68 -32.23
N ALA A 491 9.14 13.60 -32.58
CA ALA A 491 10.25 13.34 -33.50
C ALA A 491 11.16 12.20 -33.01
N LEU A 492 11.45 12.16 -31.69
CA LEU A 492 12.24 11.08 -31.09
C LEU A 492 11.52 9.73 -31.19
N LEU A 493 10.23 9.67 -30.90
CA LEU A 493 9.45 8.43 -30.96
C LEU A 493 9.33 7.90 -32.42
N GLU A 494 9.28 8.79 -33.41
CA GLU A 494 9.22 8.47 -34.84
C GLU A 494 10.59 8.06 -35.42
N SER A 495 11.70 8.40 -34.75
CA SER A 495 13.06 8.13 -35.23
C SER A 495 13.52 6.66 -35.06
N GLY A 496 12.76 5.85 -34.34
CA GLY A 496 13.02 4.42 -34.14
C GLY A 496 13.93 4.07 -32.95
N GLY A 497 14.10 2.78 -32.72
CA GLY A 497 14.76 2.23 -31.52
C GLY A 497 16.20 2.70 -31.36
N SER A 498 17.01 2.59 -32.41
CA SER A 498 18.43 2.96 -32.39
C SER A 498 18.65 4.44 -32.03
N ALA A 499 17.83 5.35 -32.59
CA ALA A 499 17.90 6.77 -32.27
C ALA A 499 17.55 7.07 -30.80
N ILE A 500 16.54 6.37 -30.26
CA ILE A 500 16.18 6.47 -28.84
C ILE A 500 17.34 5.97 -27.97
N GLN A 501 17.93 4.82 -28.31
CA GLN A 501 19.02 4.23 -27.53
C GLN A 501 20.33 5.03 -27.60
N SER A 502 20.61 5.69 -28.72
CA SER A 502 21.79 6.55 -28.89
C SER A 502 21.58 8.01 -28.50
N SER A 503 20.35 8.40 -28.09
CA SER A 503 20.04 9.78 -27.71
C SER A 503 20.95 10.27 -26.57
N THR A 504 21.46 11.49 -26.72
CA THR A 504 22.26 12.19 -25.69
C THR A 504 21.41 13.03 -24.74
N ASP A 505 20.09 12.90 -24.82
CA ASP A 505 19.18 13.54 -23.87
C ASP A 505 19.56 13.16 -22.43
N PRO A 506 19.76 14.14 -21.53
CA PRO A 506 20.27 13.86 -20.19
C PRO A 506 19.33 12.99 -19.36
N ILE A 507 18.01 13.14 -19.50
CA ILE A 507 17.03 12.35 -18.76
C ILE A 507 17.00 10.92 -19.28
N LEU A 508 17.04 10.72 -20.61
CA LEU A 508 17.13 9.38 -21.21
C LEU A 508 18.45 8.69 -20.88
N THR A 509 19.54 9.44 -20.78
CA THR A 509 20.84 8.89 -20.37
C THR A 509 20.77 8.33 -18.96
N VAL A 510 20.19 9.06 -18.01
CA VAL A 510 20.00 8.57 -16.64
C VAL A 510 19.01 7.39 -16.62
N ALA A 511 17.92 7.45 -17.38
CA ALA A 511 16.94 6.37 -17.46
C ALA A 511 17.52 5.05 -18.01
N ARG A 512 18.42 5.12 -19.02
CA ARG A 512 19.12 3.94 -19.56
C ARG A 512 20.03 3.26 -18.55
N ILE A 513 20.62 4.00 -17.64
CA ILE A 513 21.43 3.44 -16.54
C ILE A 513 20.52 2.93 -15.40
N ALA A 514 19.45 3.66 -15.07
CA ALA A 514 18.54 3.30 -13.99
C ALA A 514 17.75 2.01 -14.27
N ASP A 515 17.27 1.84 -15.51
CA ASP A 515 16.36 0.74 -15.87
C ASP A 515 16.96 -0.67 -15.64
N PRO A 516 18.17 -1.00 -16.11
CA PRO A 516 18.77 -2.31 -15.83
C PRO A 516 19.08 -2.52 -14.35
N LEU A 517 19.62 -1.51 -13.64
CA LEU A 517 19.89 -1.60 -12.20
C LEU A 517 18.64 -1.92 -11.40
N ARG A 518 17.54 -1.24 -11.71
CA ARG A 518 16.25 -1.48 -11.05
C ARG A 518 15.60 -2.78 -11.46
N THR A 519 15.73 -3.18 -12.72
CA THR A 519 15.18 -4.46 -13.22
C THR A 519 15.87 -5.63 -12.53
N GLU A 520 17.19 -5.60 -12.39
CA GLU A 520 17.95 -6.63 -11.67
C GLU A 520 17.56 -6.65 -10.18
N ALA A 521 17.53 -5.47 -9.53
CA ALA A 521 17.13 -5.36 -8.13
C ALA A 521 15.68 -5.85 -7.88
N SER A 522 14.76 -5.50 -8.79
CA SER A 522 13.36 -5.97 -8.74
C SER A 522 13.26 -7.49 -8.91
N GLY A 523 14.05 -8.08 -9.81
CA GLY A 523 14.08 -9.54 -9.99
C GLY A 523 14.55 -10.26 -8.72
N ARG A 524 15.63 -9.78 -8.09
CA ARG A 524 16.11 -10.31 -6.81
C ARG A 524 15.10 -10.15 -5.68
N TRP A 525 14.42 -9.01 -5.64
CA TRP A 525 13.37 -8.75 -4.66
C TRP A 525 12.19 -9.70 -4.83
N GLN A 526 11.68 -9.85 -6.06
CA GLN A 526 10.56 -10.75 -6.36
C GLN A 526 10.90 -12.22 -6.10
N ALA A 527 12.13 -12.65 -6.39
CA ALA A 527 12.59 -14.00 -6.06
C ALA A 527 12.57 -14.22 -4.53
N ALA A 528 13.07 -13.26 -3.75
CA ALA A 528 13.02 -13.33 -2.30
C ALA A 528 11.56 -13.36 -1.76
N GLU A 529 10.65 -12.58 -2.35
CA GLU A 529 9.23 -12.62 -1.99
C GLU A 529 8.58 -13.98 -2.27
N ALA A 530 8.89 -14.59 -3.40
CA ALA A 530 8.36 -15.91 -3.73
C ALA A 530 8.84 -16.98 -2.75
N GLU A 531 10.14 -16.99 -2.41
CA GLU A 531 10.69 -17.91 -1.42
C GLU A 531 10.09 -17.70 -0.03
N GLU A 532 9.95 -16.43 0.40
CA GLU A 532 9.35 -16.08 1.69
C GLU A 532 7.86 -16.45 1.76
N ALA A 533 7.11 -16.36 0.66
CA ALA A 533 5.70 -16.75 0.63
C ALA A 533 5.52 -18.27 0.87
N GLU A 534 6.41 -19.11 0.30
CA GLU A 534 6.40 -20.56 0.54
C GLU A 534 6.81 -20.88 1.99
N ALA A 535 7.91 -20.29 2.45
CA ALA A 535 8.38 -20.47 3.82
C ALA A 535 7.33 -19.98 4.85
N GLY A 536 6.66 -18.85 4.57
CA GLY A 536 5.59 -18.30 5.39
C GLY A 536 4.40 -19.26 5.53
N ALA A 537 4.01 -19.93 4.44
CA ALA A 537 2.95 -20.94 4.47
C ALA A 537 3.33 -22.16 5.36
N VAL A 538 4.58 -22.61 5.30
CA VAL A 538 5.09 -23.70 6.16
C VAL A 538 5.03 -23.28 7.64
N LEU A 539 5.53 -22.08 7.97
CA LEU A 539 5.49 -21.55 9.33
C LEU A 539 4.05 -21.38 9.84
N ALA A 540 3.13 -20.91 9.00
CA ALA A 540 1.73 -20.74 9.36
C ALA A 540 1.06 -22.09 9.68
N GLN A 541 1.25 -23.10 8.81
CA GLN A 541 0.72 -24.45 9.02
C GLN A 541 1.29 -25.08 10.30
N ALA A 542 2.58 -24.95 10.56
CA ALA A 542 3.21 -25.42 11.79
C ALA A 542 2.62 -24.74 13.04
N ARG A 543 2.39 -23.44 12.97
CA ARG A 543 1.74 -22.69 14.04
C ARG A 543 0.32 -23.18 14.30
N PHE A 544 -0.50 -23.39 13.25
CA PHE A 544 -1.85 -23.98 13.42
C PHE A 544 -1.79 -25.37 14.06
N ARG A 545 -0.84 -26.21 13.66
CA ARG A 545 -0.65 -27.55 14.22
C ARG A 545 -0.29 -27.50 15.71
N ILE A 546 0.58 -26.56 16.12
CA ILE A 546 1.09 -26.46 17.48
C ILE A 546 0.12 -25.73 18.40
N TYR A 547 -0.44 -24.59 17.97
CA TYR A 547 -1.20 -23.68 18.81
C TYR A 547 -2.70 -23.67 18.54
N GLY A 548 -3.16 -24.29 17.46
CA GLY A 548 -4.55 -24.23 17.02
C GLY A 548 -4.93 -22.84 16.48
N SER A 549 -6.18 -22.70 16.00
CA SER A 549 -6.68 -21.45 15.41
C SER A 549 -7.04 -20.37 16.43
N SER A 550 -7.23 -20.73 17.71
CA SER A 550 -7.68 -19.79 18.75
C SER A 550 -6.61 -18.80 19.22
N LEU A 551 -5.33 -19.08 18.94
CA LEU A 551 -4.19 -18.23 19.32
C LEU A 551 -3.67 -17.37 18.16
N TYR A 552 -4.32 -17.42 17.00
CA TYR A 552 -3.87 -16.71 15.81
C TYR A 552 -4.79 -15.55 15.45
N PRO A 553 -4.46 -14.32 15.89
CA PRO A 553 -5.31 -13.15 15.64
C PRO A 553 -5.08 -12.48 14.29
N ASP A 554 -4.15 -12.94 13.45
CA ASP A 554 -3.69 -12.16 12.31
C ASP A 554 -3.87 -12.90 10.99
N ALA A 555 -5.08 -12.80 10.44
CA ALA A 555 -5.28 -13.03 9.03
C ALA A 555 -4.53 -11.95 8.23
N THR A 556 -3.52 -12.35 7.48
CA THR A 556 -2.85 -11.47 6.52
C THR A 556 -3.62 -11.57 5.21
N PHE A 557 -4.22 -10.47 4.78
CA PHE A 557 -4.76 -10.39 3.42
C PHE A 557 -3.59 -10.17 2.46
N THR A 558 -3.44 -11.04 1.49
CA THR A 558 -2.46 -10.92 0.41
C THR A 558 -3.15 -10.56 -0.90
#